data_d19324dcd0988429061967f7f3eb53d2
#
_entry.id   d19324dcd0988429061967f7f3eb53d2
#
_cell.length_a   1.000
_cell.length_b   1.000
_cell.length_c   1.000
_cell.angle_alpha   90.00
_cell.angle_beta   90.00
_cell.angle_gamma   90.00
#
_symmetry.space_group_name_H-M   'P 1'
#
loop_
_entity.id
_entity.type
_entity.pdbx_description
1 polymer ?
#
loop_
_entity_poly.entity_id
_entity_poly.type
_entity_poly.pdbx_seq_one_letter_code
_entity_poly.pdbx_strand_id
1 'polypeptide(L)'
;IWGGFDNVANVFNSGGRYRPTNDSWAGVSLVGAPSARSLPTAVWTGTVMIVWGGYSNGPVNDGGRYEPVDDRWTNVTTLGSPIARDSHGAIWTGSEMIIWGGFNGNYLNDGGKYHPGDDYWSPMTVNGAPPGRFAHSTLWTGHEMIVWGGSNSRERNTGSWS
;
A
#
# COMPACT_ATOMS: atom_id res chain seq x y z
N ILE A 1 -4.38 9.32 -7.75
CA ILE A 1 -5.07 9.16 -6.45
C ILE A 1 -6.11 8.07 -6.59
N TRP A 2 -6.22 7.18 -5.63
CA TRP A 2 -7.24 6.13 -5.58
C TRP A 2 -7.56 5.74 -4.13
N GLY A 3 -8.85 5.41 -3.85
CA GLY A 3 -9.30 5.01 -2.53
C GLY A 3 -9.31 6.16 -1.52
N GLY A 4 -9.35 5.81 -0.25
CA GLY A 4 -9.40 6.76 0.86
C GLY A 4 -10.76 6.79 1.55
N PHE A 5 -10.95 7.77 2.43
CA PHE A 5 -12.21 7.94 3.18
C PHE A 5 -12.52 9.43 3.38
N ASP A 6 -13.79 9.73 3.62
CA ASP A 6 -14.27 11.08 3.93
C ASP A 6 -14.47 11.30 5.45
N ASN A 7 -14.92 12.50 5.81
CA ASN A 7 -15.15 12.89 7.20
C ASN A 7 -16.29 12.14 7.91
N VAL A 8 -17.09 11.36 7.17
CA VAL A 8 -18.20 10.54 7.71
C VAL A 8 -17.93 9.04 7.57
N ALA A 9 -16.66 8.68 7.36
CA ALA A 9 -16.16 7.31 7.27
C ALA A 9 -16.64 6.50 6.05
N ASN A 10 -17.14 7.14 4.99
CA ASN A 10 -17.33 6.46 3.72
C ASN A 10 -15.97 6.15 3.10
N VAL A 11 -15.76 4.92 2.69
CA VAL A 11 -14.56 4.50 1.97
C VAL A 11 -14.84 4.45 0.47
N PHE A 12 -13.83 4.75 -0.34
CA PHE A 12 -13.96 4.87 -1.79
C PHE A 12 -13.18 3.79 -2.54
N ASN A 13 -13.72 3.36 -3.68
CA ASN A 13 -13.02 2.60 -4.71
C ASN A 13 -12.83 3.42 -6.00
N SER A 14 -13.04 4.73 -5.92
CA SER A 14 -12.86 5.67 -7.00
C SER A 14 -11.51 6.37 -6.90
N GLY A 15 -11.12 7.03 -7.98
CA GLY A 15 -9.89 7.78 -8.03
C GLY A 15 -9.86 8.77 -9.19
N GLY A 16 -8.76 9.52 -9.29
CA GLY A 16 -8.55 10.49 -10.33
C GLY A 16 -7.11 10.52 -10.82
N ARG A 17 -6.97 10.80 -12.12
CA ARG A 17 -5.71 11.07 -12.81
C ARG A 17 -5.61 12.57 -13.05
N TYR A 18 -4.64 13.22 -12.44
CA TYR A 18 -4.34 14.63 -12.69
C TYR A 18 -3.28 14.78 -13.77
N ARG A 19 -3.52 15.67 -14.73
CA ARG A 19 -2.59 16.03 -15.79
C ARG A 19 -2.10 17.46 -15.60
N PRO A 20 -0.87 17.68 -15.14
CA PRO A 20 -0.36 19.03 -14.89
C PRO A 20 -0.14 19.85 -16.18
N THR A 21 0.01 19.19 -17.33
CA THR A 21 0.25 19.89 -18.60
C THR A 21 -0.92 20.75 -19.08
N ASN A 22 -2.15 20.41 -18.66
CA ASN A 22 -3.38 21.13 -19.00
C ASN A 22 -4.31 21.36 -17.81
N ASP A 23 -3.77 21.16 -16.59
CA ASP A 23 -4.48 21.39 -15.32
C ASP A 23 -5.86 20.70 -15.27
N SER A 24 -5.91 19.40 -15.61
CA SER A 24 -7.17 18.67 -15.71
C SER A 24 -7.16 17.37 -14.94
N TRP A 25 -8.35 16.96 -14.50
CA TRP A 25 -8.61 15.67 -13.88
C TRP A 25 -9.42 14.78 -14.81
N ALA A 26 -9.10 13.50 -14.83
CA ALA A 26 -9.91 12.45 -15.44
C ALA A 26 -10.21 11.36 -14.41
N GLY A 27 -11.37 10.73 -14.49
CA GLY A 27 -11.72 9.59 -13.65
C GLY A 27 -10.85 8.37 -13.92
N VAL A 28 -10.88 7.43 -12.99
CA VAL A 28 -10.31 6.08 -13.10
C VAL A 28 -11.47 5.10 -13.19
N SER A 29 -11.39 4.13 -14.10
CA SER A 29 -12.40 3.09 -14.25
C SER A 29 -12.70 2.40 -12.92
N LEU A 30 -13.98 2.09 -12.67
CA LEU A 30 -14.40 1.28 -11.52
C LEU A 30 -14.52 -0.21 -11.88
N VAL A 31 -14.49 -0.54 -13.17
CA VAL A 31 -14.62 -1.93 -13.63
C VAL A 31 -13.35 -2.70 -13.29
N GLY A 32 -13.50 -3.74 -12.46
CA GLY A 32 -12.38 -4.54 -11.96
C GLY A 32 -11.53 -3.86 -10.90
N ALA A 33 -11.89 -2.65 -10.45
CA ALA A 33 -11.20 -1.99 -9.35
C ALA A 33 -11.34 -2.79 -8.04
N PRO A 34 -10.32 -2.76 -7.16
CA PRO A 34 -10.46 -3.35 -5.83
C PRO A 34 -11.63 -2.74 -5.05
N SER A 35 -12.11 -3.45 -4.02
CA SER A 35 -13.17 -2.94 -3.13
C SER A 35 -12.80 -1.59 -2.51
N ALA A 36 -13.81 -0.79 -2.18
CA ALA A 36 -13.62 0.48 -1.49
C ALA A 36 -12.84 0.27 -0.18
N ARG A 37 -11.81 1.09 0.04
CA ARG A 37 -10.91 0.96 1.18
C ARG A 37 -10.20 2.25 1.56
N SER A 38 -9.89 2.37 2.82
CA SER A 38 -8.98 3.37 3.38
C SER A 38 -7.59 2.77 3.60
N LEU A 39 -6.59 3.64 3.74
CA LEU A 39 -5.21 3.27 4.12
C LEU A 39 -4.55 2.17 3.23
N PRO A 40 -4.91 2.05 1.93
CA PRO A 40 -4.11 1.23 1.04
C PRO A 40 -2.78 1.90 0.77
N THR A 41 -1.80 1.13 0.30
CA THR A 41 -0.62 1.70 -0.34
C THR A 41 -0.72 1.63 -1.84
N ALA A 42 -0.03 2.53 -2.52
CA ALA A 42 0.07 2.54 -3.97
C ALA A 42 1.51 2.83 -4.40
N VAL A 43 2.00 2.11 -5.38
CA VAL A 43 3.29 2.36 -6.04
C VAL A 43 3.10 2.53 -7.54
N TRP A 44 3.98 3.31 -8.16
CA TRP A 44 4.02 3.47 -9.61
C TRP A 44 5.23 2.73 -10.19
N THR A 45 4.98 1.85 -11.17
CA THR A 45 6.03 1.02 -11.76
C THR A 45 6.74 1.67 -12.96
N GLY A 46 6.23 2.80 -13.41
CA GLY A 46 6.58 3.44 -14.68
C GLY A 46 5.49 3.25 -15.75
N THR A 47 4.65 2.23 -15.60
CA THR A 47 3.56 1.91 -16.54
C THR A 47 2.22 1.65 -15.87
N VAL A 48 2.20 1.00 -14.71
CA VAL A 48 0.98 0.68 -13.96
C VAL A 48 1.06 1.17 -12.52
N MET A 49 -0.08 1.51 -11.95
CA MET A 49 -0.22 1.75 -10.51
C MET A 49 -0.62 0.43 -9.85
N ILE A 50 0.13 0.00 -8.84
CA ILE A 50 -0.23 -1.16 -8.02
C ILE A 50 -0.76 -0.64 -6.69
N VAL A 51 -1.99 -1.03 -6.36
CA VAL A 51 -2.64 -0.75 -5.06
C VAL A 51 -2.75 -2.06 -4.31
N TRP A 52 -2.41 -2.09 -3.01
CA TRP A 52 -2.51 -3.30 -2.21
C TRP A 52 -2.88 -2.99 -0.75
N GLY A 53 -3.57 -3.95 -0.11
CA GLY A 53 -3.92 -3.87 1.30
C GLY A 53 -4.88 -2.74 1.64
N GLY A 54 -4.86 -2.29 2.88
CA GLY A 54 -5.76 -1.28 3.40
C GLY A 54 -6.89 -1.87 4.23
N TYR A 55 -7.90 -1.04 4.51
CA TYR A 55 -9.02 -1.38 5.38
C TYR A 55 -10.36 -1.24 4.65
N SER A 56 -11.10 -2.36 4.52
CA SER A 56 -12.44 -2.45 3.92
C SER A 56 -13.31 -3.35 4.81
N ASN A 57 -13.98 -2.78 5.83
CA ASN A 57 -14.67 -3.53 6.90
C ASN A 57 -13.75 -4.49 7.69
N GLY A 58 -12.46 -4.31 7.60
CA GLY A 58 -11.37 -5.09 8.15
C GLY A 58 -10.13 -4.94 7.27
N PRO A 59 -8.93 -5.26 7.78
CA PRO A 59 -7.73 -5.31 6.96
C PRO A 59 -7.89 -6.28 5.80
N VAL A 60 -7.31 -5.97 4.64
CA VAL A 60 -7.37 -6.81 3.43
C VAL A 60 -5.98 -7.15 2.91
N ASN A 61 -5.85 -8.27 2.15
CA ASN A 61 -4.61 -8.72 1.53
C ASN A 61 -4.72 -8.89 0.01
N ASP A 62 -5.71 -8.25 -0.58
CA ASP A 62 -5.92 -8.17 -2.01
C ASP A 62 -5.50 -6.80 -2.55
N GLY A 63 -5.49 -6.67 -3.86
CA GLY A 63 -5.14 -5.44 -4.53
C GLY A 63 -5.42 -5.47 -6.02
N GLY A 64 -5.00 -4.43 -6.72
CA GLY A 64 -5.16 -4.29 -8.15
C GLY A 64 -4.01 -3.56 -8.82
N ARG A 65 -3.81 -3.87 -10.09
CA ARG A 65 -2.92 -3.16 -11.01
C ARG A 65 -3.78 -2.34 -11.95
N TYR A 66 -3.61 -1.05 -11.94
CA TYR A 66 -4.30 -0.12 -12.83
C TYR A 66 -3.39 0.30 -13.97
N GLU A 67 -3.86 0.08 -15.19
CA GLU A 67 -3.20 0.46 -16.44
C GLU A 67 -3.86 1.73 -17.02
N PRO A 68 -3.18 2.90 -16.94
CA PRO A 68 -3.80 4.16 -17.35
C PRO A 68 -4.06 4.31 -18.84
N VAL A 69 -3.34 3.56 -19.68
CA VAL A 69 -3.49 3.61 -21.14
C VAL A 69 -4.85 3.05 -21.55
N ASP A 70 -5.21 1.90 -21.00
CA ASP A 70 -6.45 1.19 -21.30
C ASP A 70 -7.58 1.49 -20.31
N ASP A 71 -7.30 2.30 -19.28
CA ASP A 71 -8.22 2.60 -18.16
C ASP A 71 -8.79 1.32 -17.53
N ARG A 72 -7.92 0.33 -17.26
CA ARG A 72 -8.29 -1.02 -16.86
C ARG A 72 -7.59 -1.46 -15.59
N TRP A 73 -8.31 -2.24 -14.78
CA TRP A 73 -7.79 -2.94 -13.63
C TRP A 73 -7.60 -4.43 -13.90
N THR A 74 -6.55 -4.99 -13.30
CA THR A 74 -6.34 -6.43 -13.16
C THR A 74 -6.01 -6.74 -11.70
N ASN A 75 -6.46 -7.89 -11.21
CA ASN A 75 -6.22 -8.27 -9.82
C ASN A 75 -4.74 -8.57 -9.57
N VAL A 76 -4.30 -8.32 -8.34
CA VAL A 76 -3.07 -8.85 -7.78
C VAL A 76 -3.39 -10.19 -7.12
N THR A 77 -2.58 -11.22 -7.37
CA THR A 77 -2.78 -12.53 -6.73
C THR A 77 -2.69 -12.43 -5.22
N THR A 78 -3.53 -13.18 -4.52
CA THR A 78 -3.46 -13.33 -3.06
C THR A 78 -2.66 -14.56 -2.63
N LEU A 79 -2.28 -15.42 -3.59
CA LEU A 79 -1.48 -16.61 -3.30
C LEU A 79 -0.06 -16.19 -2.88
N GLY A 80 0.32 -16.58 -1.66
CA GLY A 80 1.61 -16.22 -1.08
C GLY A 80 1.73 -14.76 -0.64
N SER A 81 0.66 -13.96 -0.75
CA SER A 81 0.66 -12.59 -0.25
C SER A 81 0.86 -12.55 1.27
N PRO A 82 1.43 -11.47 1.81
CA PRO A 82 1.41 -11.23 3.25
C PRO A 82 -0.01 -11.23 3.81
N ILE A 83 -0.15 -11.48 5.11
CA ILE A 83 -1.44 -11.41 5.79
C ILE A 83 -2.08 -10.03 5.62
N ALA A 84 -3.41 -9.99 5.65
CA ALA A 84 -4.20 -8.76 5.53
C ALA A 84 -3.72 -7.68 6.51
N ARG A 85 -3.57 -6.45 6.03
CA ARG A 85 -3.05 -5.32 6.80
C ARG A 85 -3.41 -3.97 6.20
N ASP A 86 -3.47 -2.96 7.03
CA ASP A 86 -3.54 -1.56 6.67
C ASP A 86 -2.34 -0.77 7.21
N SER A 87 -2.21 0.51 6.84
CA SER A 87 -1.20 1.44 7.35
C SER A 87 0.24 0.92 7.27
N HIS A 88 0.51 0.02 6.34
CA HIS A 88 1.83 -0.52 6.02
C HIS A 88 2.59 0.44 5.10
N GLY A 89 3.90 0.26 4.99
CA GLY A 89 4.70 0.94 3.98
C GLY A 89 4.81 0.14 2.70
N ALA A 90 4.95 0.83 1.57
CA ALA A 90 5.25 0.21 0.28
C ALA A 90 6.25 1.04 -0.51
N ILE A 91 7.13 0.37 -1.25
CA ILE A 91 8.08 0.99 -2.19
C ILE A 91 8.13 0.19 -3.49
N TRP A 92 8.59 0.85 -4.55
CA TRP A 92 8.91 0.24 -5.83
C TRP A 92 10.42 0.23 -6.04
N THR A 93 11.02 -0.95 -6.30
CA THR A 93 12.47 -1.10 -6.49
C THR A 93 12.94 -0.84 -7.91
N GLY A 94 12.01 -0.78 -8.87
CA GLY A 94 12.27 -0.81 -10.30
C GLY A 94 11.81 -2.14 -10.93
N SER A 95 11.66 -3.21 -10.13
CA SER A 95 11.23 -4.54 -10.60
C SER A 95 10.18 -5.20 -9.71
N GLU A 96 10.13 -4.88 -8.43
CA GLU A 96 9.20 -5.47 -7.46
C GLU A 96 8.63 -4.41 -6.50
N MET A 97 7.41 -4.63 -6.03
CA MET A 97 6.84 -3.85 -4.94
C MET A 97 7.16 -4.55 -3.63
N ILE A 98 7.83 -3.84 -2.72
CA ILE A 98 8.07 -4.32 -1.36
C ILE A 98 7.06 -3.66 -0.42
N ILE A 99 6.36 -4.47 0.38
CA ILE A 99 5.54 -3.99 1.49
C ILE A 99 6.12 -4.45 2.82
N TRP A 100 5.98 -3.63 3.87
CA TRP A 100 6.46 -3.97 5.20
C TRP A 100 5.64 -3.30 6.29
N GLY A 101 5.51 -4.00 7.44
CA GLY A 101 4.85 -3.46 8.62
C GLY A 101 3.34 -3.36 8.47
N GLY A 102 2.73 -2.42 9.18
CA GLY A 102 1.29 -2.20 9.18
C GLY A 102 0.59 -2.81 10.40
N PHE A 103 -0.73 -2.84 10.31
CA PHE A 103 -1.61 -3.26 11.40
C PHE A 103 -2.73 -4.19 10.91
N ASN A 104 -3.05 -5.21 11.73
CA ASN A 104 -4.20 -6.11 11.53
C ASN A 104 -4.85 -6.54 12.85
N GLY A 105 -4.75 -5.70 13.88
CA GLY A 105 -4.97 -6.05 15.27
C GLY A 105 -3.65 -6.25 16.02
N ASN A 106 -2.55 -6.49 15.29
CA ASN A 106 -1.18 -6.57 15.80
C ASN A 106 -0.28 -5.64 15.00
N TYR A 107 0.80 -5.19 15.61
CA TYR A 107 1.84 -4.40 14.94
C TYR A 107 2.79 -5.36 14.22
N LEU A 108 2.81 -5.26 12.90
CA LEU A 108 3.51 -6.22 12.05
C LEU A 108 4.96 -5.80 11.80
N ASN A 109 5.88 -6.77 11.80
CA ASN A 109 7.30 -6.60 11.48
C ASN A 109 7.74 -7.50 10.31
N ASP A 110 6.78 -8.04 9.58
CA ASP A 110 6.96 -8.82 8.39
C ASP A 110 6.47 -8.07 7.14
N GLY A 111 6.64 -8.67 5.99
CA GLY A 111 6.20 -8.11 4.73
C GLY A 111 6.35 -9.11 3.59
N GLY A 112 6.34 -8.61 2.37
CA GLY A 112 6.52 -9.42 1.18
C GLY A 112 6.93 -8.59 -0.01
N LYS A 113 7.39 -9.29 -1.04
CA LYS A 113 7.80 -8.72 -2.33
C LYS A 113 6.86 -9.25 -3.40
N TYR A 114 6.20 -8.34 -4.09
CA TYR A 114 5.32 -8.66 -5.21
C TYR A 114 6.04 -8.44 -6.53
N HIS A 115 5.99 -9.45 -7.39
CA HIS A 115 6.61 -9.48 -8.71
C HIS A 115 5.50 -9.37 -9.78
N PRO A 116 5.25 -8.16 -10.33
CA PRO A 116 4.12 -7.95 -11.22
C PRO A 116 4.24 -8.63 -12.59
N GLY A 117 5.46 -8.98 -13.03
CA GLY A 117 5.66 -9.67 -14.30
C GLY A 117 5.04 -11.07 -14.34
N ASP A 118 5.16 -11.80 -13.23
CA ASP A 118 4.70 -13.19 -13.09
C ASP A 118 3.52 -13.31 -12.12
N ASP A 119 3.02 -12.19 -11.58
CA ASP A 119 1.92 -12.12 -10.61
C ASP A 119 2.10 -13.06 -9.41
N TYR A 120 3.24 -12.99 -8.74
CA TYR A 120 3.50 -13.80 -7.54
C TYR A 120 4.12 -12.98 -6.40
N TRP A 121 4.02 -13.53 -5.18
CA TRP A 121 4.63 -13.00 -3.97
C TRP A 121 5.77 -13.87 -3.48
N SER A 122 6.83 -13.23 -2.99
CA SER A 122 7.91 -13.90 -2.25
C SER A 122 8.05 -13.31 -0.84
N PRO A 123 8.42 -14.13 0.16
CA PRO A 123 8.56 -13.67 1.53
C PRO A 123 9.77 -12.76 1.72
N MET A 124 9.74 -11.94 2.78
CA MET A 124 10.89 -11.20 3.29
C MET A 124 11.43 -11.87 4.55
N THR A 125 12.73 -11.71 4.80
CA THR A 125 13.31 -12.08 6.09
C THR A 125 12.82 -11.14 7.18
N VAL A 126 12.58 -11.68 8.36
CA VAL A 126 12.29 -10.92 9.58
C VAL A 126 13.52 -10.83 10.50
N ASN A 127 14.62 -11.50 10.13
CA ASN A 127 15.86 -11.46 10.89
C ASN A 127 16.48 -10.06 10.79
N GLY A 128 16.69 -9.40 11.94
CA GLY A 128 17.17 -8.03 12.00
C GLY A 128 16.13 -6.95 11.66
N ALA A 129 14.89 -7.33 11.39
CA ALA A 129 13.83 -6.36 11.11
C ALA A 129 13.51 -5.50 12.34
N PRO A 130 13.14 -4.21 12.15
CA PRO A 130 12.68 -3.38 13.25
C PRO A 130 11.46 -3.97 13.95
N PRO A 131 11.17 -3.58 15.20
CA PRO A 131 9.91 -3.95 15.87
C PRO A 131 8.70 -3.55 15.03
N GLY A 132 7.64 -4.38 15.10
CA GLY A 132 6.39 -4.16 14.36
C GLY A 132 5.81 -2.76 14.59
N ARG A 133 5.39 -2.11 13.51
CA ARG A 133 4.87 -0.74 13.51
C ARG A 133 3.95 -0.45 12.35
N PHE A 134 3.11 0.57 12.49
CA PHE A 134 2.23 1.08 11.45
C PHE A 134 2.40 2.60 11.28
N ALA A 135 1.87 3.15 10.19
CA ALA A 135 1.93 4.57 9.87
C ALA A 135 3.37 5.14 9.91
N HIS A 136 4.35 4.33 9.54
CA HIS A 136 5.74 4.70 9.36
C HIS A 136 5.98 5.22 7.94
N SER A 137 7.08 5.93 7.76
CA SER A 137 7.55 6.30 6.43
C SER A 137 8.42 5.20 5.84
N THR A 138 8.30 4.98 4.53
CA THR A 138 9.18 4.10 3.77
C THR A 138 9.80 4.86 2.60
N LEU A 139 11.08 4.61 2.35
CA LEU A 139 11.84 5.21 1.27
C LEU A 139 12.71 4.16 0.60
N TRP A 140 12.84 4.23 -0.72
CA TRP A 140 13.78 3.46 -1.50
C TRP A 140 14.98 4.31 -1.91
N THR A 141 16.20 3.85 -1.57
CA THR A 141 17.45 4.57 -1.90
C THR A 141 18.02 4.22 -3.26
N GLY A 142 17.43 3.24 -3.94
CA GLY A 142 17.99 2.57 -5.11
C GLY A 142 18.60 1.20 -4.78
N HIS A 143 18.90 0.93 -3.50
CA HIS A 143 19.53 -0.32 -3.02
C HIS A 143 18.88 -0.86 -1.75
N GLU A 144 18.33 0.00 -0.90
CA GLU A 144 17.79 -0.36 0.42
C GLU A 144 16.45 0.30 0.67
N MET A 145 15.55 -0.43 1.34
CA MET A 145 14.34 0.16 1.91
C MET A 145 14.63 0.69 3.31
N ILE A 146 14.45 1.99 3.50
CA ILE A 146 14.54 2.64 4.80
C ILE A 146 13.14 2.73 5.40
N VAL A 147 13.01 2.32 6.67
CA VAL A 147 11.79 2.44 7.47
C VAL A 147 12.06 3.43 8.61
N TRP A 148 11.21 4.45 8.76
CA TRP A 148 11.41 5.49 9.77
C TRP A 148 10.10 5.84 10.48
N GLY A 149 10.18 6.01 11.81
CA GLY A 149 9.05 6.45 12.63
C GLY A 149 7.93 5.41 12.74
N GLY A 150 6.70 5.88 12.74
CA GLY A 150 5.52 5.07 12.97
C GLY A 150 5.24 4.84 14.45
N SER A 151 4.21 4.03 14.75
CA SER A 151 3.77 3.72 16.11
C SER A 151 3.79 2.22 16.37
N ASN A 152 4.12 1.84 17.60
CA ASN A 152 3.96 0.49 18.14
C ASN A 152 3.43 0.57 19.58
N SER A 153 2.88 -0.53 20.12
CA SER A 153 2.27 -0.54 21.45
C SER A 153 3.25 -0.30 22.62
N ARG A 154 4.56 -0.33 22.35
CA ARG A 154 5.60 -0.21 23.39
C ARG A 154 6.08 1.23 23.58
N GLU A 155 5.83 2.10 22.63
CA GLU A 155 6.18 3.52 22.70
C GLU A 155 4.90 4.36 22.76
N ARG A 156 4.20 4.35 23.90
CA ARG A 156 3.49 5.55 24.30
C ARG A 156 4.56 6.57 24.59
N ASN A 157 4.85 7.41 23.62
CA ASN A 157 5.68 8.59 23.86
C ASN A 157 4.89 9.48 24.85
N THR A 158 5.20 9.32 26.14
CA THR A 158 4.69 10.20 27.21
C THR A 158 5.42 11.53 27.19
N GLY A 159 5.88 11.99 26.05
CA GLY A 159 6.39 13.32 25.82
C GLY A 159 5.24 14.32 25.94
N SER A 160 5.05 14.85 27.15
CA SER A 160 4.28 16.07 27.33
C SER A 160 4.97 17.18 26.52
N TRP A 161 4.28 17.72 25.55
CA TRP A 161 4.65 18.98 24.92
C TRP A 161 4.37 20.08 25.96
N SER A 162 5.38 20.59 26.60
CA SER A 162 5.35 21.83 27.39
C SER A 162 5.60 23.02 26.48
#